data_7f0c738cae7202c445a3f806def5f49d
#
_entry.id   7f0c738cae7202c445a3f806def5f49d
#
_cell.length_a   1.000
_cell.length_b   1.000
_cell.length_c   1.000
_cell.angle_alpha   90.00
_cell.angle_beta   90.00
_cell.angle_gamma   90.00
#
_symmetry.space_group_name_H-M   'P 1'
#
loop_
_entity.id
_entity.type
_entity.pdbx_description
1 polymer ?
#
loop_
_entity_poly.entity_id
_entity_poly.type
_entity_poly.pdbx_seq_one_letter_code
_entity_poly.pdbx_strand_id
1 'polypeptide(L)'
;MLRCAIVEDTAQELEHLQNGLKRYSAERALPLTVTAFGNAADFLEHYCADYDLVFMDIELPGLNGMEAAHRLREIDRQVILIFVTNMAQYAVKGYEVDALDYIIKPAQYGPLSIKLDRATARWRTAAESIMVALPTGTQRLLLREICYIEVQGHKLTYHTEQGAVPGSGTLQDTENRLRGKGFLRCNKCYLVNQQHIQQVHGSDLVLTNGETLQISRLRKKEFLEELARSMGNEFVL
;
A
#
# COMPACT_ATOMS: atom_id res chain seq x y z
N MET A 1 8.18 -0.51 -13.56
CA MET A 1 7.73 -1.80 -14.11
C MET A 1 7.06 -2.54 -12.98
N LEU A 2 5.83 -3.00 -13.16
CA LEU A 2 5.05 -3.74 -12.15
C LEU A 2 5.45 -5.23 -12.18
N ARG A 3 5.83 -5.80 -11.05
CA ARG A 3 6.23 -7.22 -10.94
C ARG A 3 5.08 -8.02 -10.35
N CYS A 4 4.53 -8.93 -11.14
CA CYS A 4 3.37 -9.74 -10.77
C CYS A 4 3.78 -11.20 -10.55
N ALA A 5 3.28 -11.83 -9.50
CA ALA A 5 3.27 -13.27 -9.34
C ALA A 5 1.85 -13.81 -9.61
N ILE A 6 1.76 -15.00 -10.21
CA ILE A 6 0.52 -15.77 -10.34
C ILE A 6 0.75 -17.13 -9.71
N VAL A 7 -0.09 -17.51 -8.75
CA VAL A 7 -0.06 -18.82 -8.10
C VAL A 7 -1.33 -19.55 -8.51
N GLU A 8 -1.18 -20.47 -9.48
CA GLU A 8 -2.28 -21.15 -10.18
C GLU A 8 -1.76 -22.49 -10.71
N ASP A 9 -2.44 -23.59 -10.39
CA ASP A 9 -2.05 -24.95 -10.80
C ASP A 9 -2.66 -25.37 -12.14
N THR A 10 -3.71 -24.68 -12.59
CA THR A 10 -4.42 -25.00 -13.84
C THR A 10 -3.85 -24.18 -15.00
N ALA A 11 -3.19 -24.85 -15.94
CA ALA A 11 -2.53 -24.19 -17.08
C ALA A 11 -3.47 -23.30 -17.91
N GLN A 12 -4.72 -23.70 -18.09
CA GLN A 12 -5.72 -22.94 -18.84
C GLN A 12 -6.07 -21.61 -18.15
N GLU A 13 -6.28 -21.62 -16.82
CA GLU A 13 -6.61 -20.43 -16.04
C GLU A 13 -5.39 -19.50 -15.95
N LEU A 14 -4.19 -20.06 -15.78
CA LEU A 14 -2.93 -19.33 -15.84
C LEU A 14 -2.78 -18.57 -17.17
N GLU A 15 -2.98 -19.26 -18.31
CA GLU A 15 -2.88 -18.65 -19.64
C GLU A 15 -3.92 -17.53 -19.80
N HIS A 16 -5.16 -17.78 -19.34
CA HIS A 16 -6.23 -16.80 -19.40
C HIS A 16 -5.88 -15.52 -18.64
N LEU A 17 -5.38 -15.65 -17.42
CA LEU A 17 -4.96 -14.50 -16.60
C LEU A 17 -3.74 -13.79 -17.19
N GLN A 18 -2.74 -14.52 -17.69
CA GLN A 18 -1.57 -13.95 -18.36
C GLN A 18 -1.97 -13.14 -19.60
N ASN A 19 -2.90 -13.63 -20.41
CA ASN A 19 -3.41 -12.92 -21.60
C ASN A 19 -4.16 -11.64 -21.19
N GLY A 20 -4.94 -11.68 -20.12
CA GLY A 20 -5.57 -10.49 -19.54
C GLY A 20 -4.56 -9.44 -19.08
N LEU A 21 -3.50 -9.85 -18.40
CA LEU A 21 -2.42 -8.96 -17.95
C LEU A 21 -1.62 -8.37 -19.12
N LYS A 22 -1.31 -9.16 -20.15
CA LYS A 22 -0.64 -8.67 -21.37
C LYS A 22 -1.49 -7.60 -22.07
N ARG A 23 -2.79 -7.85 -22.21
CA ARG A 23 -3.72 -6.89 -22.79
C ARG A 23 -3.79 -5.60 -21.97
N TYR A 24 -3.90 -5.70 -20.64
CA TYR A 24 -3.91 -4.55 -19.74
C TYR A 24 -2.62 -3.73 -19.84
N SER A 25 -1.47 -4.39 -19.87
CA SER A 25 -0.16 -3.75 -20.06
C SER A 25 -0.10 -2.91 -21.34
N ALA A 26 -0.60 -3.46 -22.46
CA ALA A 26 -0.63 -2.77 -23.74
C ALA A 26 -1.61 -1.58 -23.72
N GLU A 27 -2.84 -1.75 -23.21
CA GLU A 27 -3.85 -0.70 -23.16
C GLU A 27 -3.48 0.46 -22.23
N ARG A 28 -2.78 0.19 -21.12
CA ARG A 28 -2.38 1.22 -20.13
C ARG A 28 -0.95 1.73 -20.32
N ALA A 29 -0.21 1.24 -21.32
CA ALA A 29 1.21 1.52 -21.52
C ALA A 29 2.02 1.33 -20.22
N LEU A 30 1.67 0.28 -19.43
CA LEU A 30 2.29 -0.03 -18.16
C LEU A 30 3.14 -1.29 -18.29
N PRO A 31 4.47 -1.17 -18.32
CA PRO A 31 5.34 -2.34 -18.36
C PRO A 31 5.13 -3.22 -17.13
N LEU A 32 4.87 -4.52 -17.34
CA LEU A 32 4.76 -5.52 -16.28
C LEU A 32 5.53 -6.79 -16.64
N THR A 33 5.95 -7.49 -15.60
CA THR A 33 6.53 -8.85 -15.69
C THR A 33 5.65 -9.80 -14.90
N VAL A 34 5.57 -11.05 -15.35
CA VAL A 34 4.75 -12.08 -14.71
C VAL A 34 5.63 -13.31 -14.46
N THR A 35 5.66 -13.75 -13.21
CA THR A 35 6.23 -15.04 -12.79
C THR A 35 5.08 -15.94 -12.35
N ALA A 36 5.05 -17.17 -12.83
CA ALA A 36 4.01 -18.14 -12.52
C ALA A 36 4.55 -19.25 -11.61
N PHE A 37 3.73 -19.67 -10.66
CA PHE A 37 3.98 -20.74 -9.72
C PHE A 37 2.80 -21.73 -9.78
N GLY A 38 3.08 -23.02 -9.90
CA GLY A 38 2.07 -24.06 -9.98
C GLY A 38 1.53 -24.51 -8.61
N ASN A 39 2.07 -24.01 -7.52
CA ASN A 39 1.61 -24.29 -6.17
C ASN A 39 2.07 -23.22 -5.17
N ALA A 40 1.39 -23.15 -4.03
CA ALA A 40 1.66 -22.15 -3.01
C ALA A 40 2.96 -22.40 -2.23
N ALA A 41 3.40 -23.63 -2.08
CA ALA A 41 4.62 -23.95 -1.34
C ALA A 41 5.86 -23.44 -2.10
N ASP A 42 5.94 -23.71 -3.38
CA ASP A 42 7.00 -23.23 -4.27
C ASP A 42 7.03 -21.67 -4.32
N PHE A 43 5.86 -21.03 -4.41
CA PHE A 43 5.76 -19.59 -4.35
C PHE A 43 6.35 -19.02 -3.05
N LEU A 44 5.97 -19.56 -1.87
CA LEU A 44 6.45 -19.07 -0.58
C LEU A 44 7.94 -19.36 -0.36
N GLU A 45 8.45 -20.49 -0.82
CA GLU A 45 9.87 -20.84 -0.72
C GLU A 45 10.76 -19.86 -1.49
N HIS A 46 10.30 -19.38 -2.65
CA HIS A 46 11.04 -18.46 -3.51
C HIS A 46 10.65 -16.98 -3.32
N TYR A 47 9.79 -16.67 -2.35
CA TYR A 47 9.33 -15.30 -2.12
C TYR A 47 10.39 -14.46 -1.42
N CYS A 48 10.86 -13.42 -2.09
CA CYS A 48 11.89 -12.49 -1.59
C CYS A 48 11.37 -11.06 -1.42
N ALA A 49 10.06 -10.86 -1.20
CA ALA A 49 9.40 -9.54 -1.10
C ALA A 49 9.69 -8.63 -2.31
N ASP A 50 9.81 -9.24 -3.49
CA ASP A 50 10.18 -8.57 -4.72
C ASP A 50 9.04 -8.44 -5.74
N TYR A 51 7.83 -8.90 -5.40
CA TYR A 51 6.62 -8.71 -6.18
C TYR A 51 5.82 -7.51 -5.68
N ASP A 52 5.16 -6.82 -6.61
CA ASP A 52 4.28 -5.69 -6.31
C ASP A 52 2.81 -6.14 -6.22
N LEU A 53 2.46 -7.22 -6.94
CA LEU A 53 1.11 -7.76 -7.04
C LEU A 53 1.15 -9.29 -7.13
N VAL A 54 0.33 -9.96 -6.32
CA VAL A 54 0.17 -11.42 -6.33
C VAL A 54 -1.28 -11.75 -6.68
N PHE A 55 -1.46 -12.57 -7.68
CA PHE A 55 -2.71 -13.27 -7.95
C PHE A 55 -2.60 -14.68 -7.38
N MET A 56 -3.57 -15.10 -6.58
CA MET A 56 -3.51 -16.38 -5.90
C MET A 56 -4.84 -17.11 -6.01
N ASP A 57 -4.81 -18.35 -6.49
CA ASP A 57 -5.95 -19.23 -6.34
C ASP A 57 -6.03 -19.76 -4.90
N ILE A 58 -7.25 -19.99 -4.42
CA ILE A 58 -7.49 -20.62 -3.12
C ILE A 58 -7.44 -22.14 -3.25
N GLU A 59 -7.92 -22.69 -4.37
CA GLU A 59 -7.99 -24.13 -4.65
C GLU A 59 -6.67 -24.68 -5.17
N LEU A 60 -5.60 -24.55 -4.38
CA LEU A 60 -4.27 -25.07 -4.74
C LEU A 60 -4.00 -26.43 -4.08
N PRO A 61 -3.24 -27.33 -4.75
CA PRO A 61 -2.87 -28.62 -4.17
C PRO A 61 -1.90 -28.46 -2.99
N GLY A 62 -2.15 -29.23 -1.93
CA GLY A 62 -1.31 -29.21 -0.71
C GLY A 62 -1.62 -28.03 0.18
N LEU A 63 -0.87 -26.94 0.07
CA LEU A 63 -1.11 -25.70 0.79
C LEU A 63 -2.15 -24.84 0.05
N ASN A 64 -3.33 -24.64 0.65
CA ASN A 64 -4.35 -23.81 0.02
C ASN A 64 -3.96 -22.33 -0.01
N GLY A 65 -4.53 -21.58 -0.97
CA GLY A 65 -4.16 -20.18 -1.18
C GLY A 65 -4.50 -19.24 -0.02
N MET A 66 -5.51 -19.54 0.80
CA MET A 66 -5.85 -18.73 1.97
C MET A 66 -4.78 -18.89 3.06
N GLU A 67 -4.36 -20.12 3.34
CA GLU A 67 -3.26 -20.37 4.28
C GLU A 67 -1.93 -19.80 3.77
N ALA A 68 -1.69 -19.90 2.47
CA ALA A 68 -0.53 -19.27 1.85
C ALA A 68 -0.55 -17.74 1.97
N ALA A 69 -1.72 -17.12 1.83
CA ALA A 69 -1.89 -15.68 2.02
C ALA A 69 -1.62 -15.24 3.47
N HIS A 70 -2.03 -16.02 4.48
CA HIS A 70 -1.66 -15.74 5.88
C HIS A 70 -0.14 -15.77 6.08
N ARG A 71 0.54 -16.80 5.58
CA ARG A 71 2.01 -16.89 5.65
C ARG A 71 2.71 -15.78 4.86
N LEU A 72 2.16 -15.40 3.71
CA LEU A 72 2.65 -14.26 2.93
C LEU A 72 2.59 -12.96 3.75
N ARG A 73 1.52 -12.73 4.51
CA ARG A 73 1.36 -11.55 5.37
C ARG A 73 2.31 -11.51 6.56
N GLU A 74 2.83 -12.65 7.00
CA GLU A 74 3.91 -12.71 8.00
C GLU A 74 5.25 -12.22 7.42
N ILE A 75 5.46 -12.43 6.11
CA ILE A 75 6.69 -12.05 5.39
C ILE A 75 6.56 -10.63 4.81
N ASP A 76 5.44 -10.34 4.13
CA ASP A 76 5.18 -9.08 3.43
C ASP A 76 3.73 -8.63 3.60
N ARG A 77 3.55 -7.58 4.40
CA ARG A 77 2.25 -6.96 4.64
C ARG A 77 1.83 -5.99 3.54
N GLN A 78 2.76 -5.61 2.64
CA GLN A 78 2.53 -4.52 1.69
C GLN A 78 2.21 -4.99 0.28
N VAL A 79 2.63 -6.20 -0.11
CA VAL A 79 2.34 -6.73 -1.43
C VAL A 79 0.83 -6.75 -1.68
N ILE A 80 0.43 -6.28 -2.84
CA ILE A 80 -0.98 -6.27 -3.24
C ILE A 80 -1.40 -7.70 -3.55
N LEU A 81 -2.45 -8.19 -2.89
CA LEU A 81 -2.99 -9.53 -3.09
C LEU A 81 -4.38 -9.46 -3.70
N ILE A 82 -4.61 -10.25 -4.76
CA ILE A 82 -5.92 -10.47 -5.37
C ILE A 82 -6.15 -11.97 -5.48
N PHE A 83 -7.25 -12.46 -4.93
CA PHE A 83 -7.63 -13.86 -5.13
C PHE A 83 -8.34 -14.04 -6.48
N VAL A 84 -8.00 -15.14 -7.17
CA VAL A 84 -8.63 -15.56 -8.44
C VAL A 84 -9.02 -17.03 -8.29
N THR A 85 -10.30 -17.32 -8.06
CA THR A 85 -10.74 -18.68 -7.67
C THR A 85 -12.22 -18.91 -7.98
N ASN A 86 -12.67 -20.19 -7.95
CA ASN A 86 -14.09 -20.53 -8.03
C ASN A 86 -14.85 -20.40 -6.70
N MET A 87 -14.12 -20.25 -5.58
CA MET A 87 -14.67 -20.33 -4.23
C MET A 87 -15.26 -19.00 -3.74
N ALA A 88 -16.42 -18.58 -4.25
CA ALA A 88 -17.09 -17.32 -3.88
C ALA A 88 -17.30 -17.15 -2.36
N GLN A 89 -17.47 -18.25 -1.60
CA GLN A 89 -17.68 -18.22 -0.15
C GLN A 89 -16.47 -17.70 0.65
N TYR A 90 -15.27 -17.67 0.06
CA TYR A 90 -14.06 -17.14 0.71
C TYR A 90 -13.87 -15.63 0.54
N ALA A 91 -14.72 -14.95 -0.24
CA ALA A 91 -14.59 -13.50 -0.44
C ALA A 91 -14.59 -12.70 0.87
N VAL A 92 -15.41 -13.11 1.86
CA VAL A 92 -15.43 -12.49 3.19
C VAL A 92 -14.12 -12.73 3.97
N LYS A 93 -13.51 -13.91 3.83
CA LYS A 93 -12.24 -14.23 4.50
C LYS A 93 -11.04 -13.51 3.90
N GLY A 94 -11.16 -12.96 2.69
CA GLY A 94 -10.11 -12.15 2.09
C GLY A 94 -9.73 -10.92 2.93
N TYR A 95 -10.65 -10.40 3.75
CA TYR A 95 -10.36 -9.31 4.68
C TYR A 95 -9.36 -9.68 5.77
N GLU A 96 -9.29 -10.95 6.20
CA GLU A 96 -8.36 -11.42 7.23
C GLU A 96 -6.89 -11.29 6.79
N VAL A 97 -6.63 -11.29 5.48
CA VAL A 97 -5.31 -11.19 4.87
C VAL A 97 -5.09 -9.88 4.10
N ASP A 98 -5.92 -8.86 4.33
CA ASP A 98 -5.89 -7.57 3.59
C ASP A 98 -5.76 -7.78 2.07
N ALA A 99 -6.56 -8.70 1.51
CA ALA A 99 -6.64 -8.85 0.07
C ALA A 99 -7.34 -7.62 -0.53
N LEU A 100 -6.73 -7.04 -1.58
CA LEU A 100 -7.28 -5.87 -2.25
C LEU A 100 -8.61 -6.18 -2.93
N ASP A 101 -8.71 -7.37 -3.50
CA ASP A 101 -9.90 -7.74 -4.27
C ASP A 101 -10.00 -9.27 -4.47
N TYR A 102 -11.13 -9.68 -5.08
CA TYR A 102 -11.49 -11.06 -5.33
C TYR A 102 -12.07 -11.21 -6.74
N ILE A 103 -11.60 -12.17 -7.51
CA ILE A 103 -12.05 -12.45 -8.88
C ILE A 103 -12.58 -13.88 -8.93
N ILE A 104 -13.83 -14.03 -9.36
CA ILE A 104 -14.40 -15.36 -9.64
C ILE A 104 -13.95 -15.79 -11.03
N LYS A 105 -13.44 -17.01 -11.14
CA LYS A 105 -13.08 -17.64 -12.41
C LYS A 105 -14.31 -17.87 -13.28
N PRO A 106 -14.19 -17.75 -14.63
CA PRO A 106 -13.01 -17.32 -15.36
C PRO A 106 -12.78 -15.82 -15.20
N ALA A 107 -11.49 -15.42 -15.09
CA ALA A 107 -11.09 -14.02 -14.91
C ALA A 107 -11.34 -13.18 -16.18
N GLN A 108 -12.60 -12.82 -16.43
CA GLN A 108 -12.99 -12.02 -17.61
C GLN A 108 -12.28 -10.67 -17.60
N TYR A 109 -11.85 -10.20 -18.79
CA TYR A 109 -11.04 -9.01 -18.91
C TYR A 109 -11.69 -7.74 -18.34
N GLY A 110 -12.98 -7.53 -18.54
CA GLY A 110 -13.68 -6.34 -18.02
C GLY A 110 -13.55 -6.20 -16.49
N PRO A 111 -14.03 -7.15 -15.69
CA PRO A 111 -13.83 -7.17 -14.24
C PRO A 111 -12.35 -7.14 -13.81
N LEU A 112 -11.48 -7.89 -14.49
CA LEU A 112 -10.04 -7.92 -14.22
C LEU A 112 -9.39 -6.53 -14.39
N SER A 113 -9.71 -5.82 -15.47
CA SER A 113 -9.12 -4.50 -15.74
C SER A 113 -9.49 -3.47 -14.68
N ILE A 114 -10.72 -3.48 -14.16
CA ILE A 114 -11.17 -2.59 -13.07
C ILE A 114 -10.35 -2.87 -11.79
N LYS A 115 -10.11 -4.13 -11.46
CA LYS A 115 -9.35 -4.51 -10.27
C LYS A 115 -7.86 -4.20 -10.44
N LEU A 116 -7.34 -4.35 -11.65
CA LEU A 116 -5.98 -3.92 -12.00
C LEU A 116 -5.83 -2.40 -11.94
N ASP A 117 -6.83 -1.60 -12.33
CA ASP A 117 -6.78 -0.15 -12.17
C ASP A 117 -6.66 0.25 -10.68
N ARG A 118 -7.39 -0.44 -9.78
CA ARG A 118 -7.27 -0.25 -8.32
C ARG A 118 -5.90 -0.69 -7.80
N ALA A 119 -5.42 -1.85 -8.21
CA ALA A 119 -4.11 -2.38 -7.80
C ALA A 119 -2.97 -1.45 -8.25
N THR A 120 -3.01 -0.99 -9.49
CA THR A 120 -1.97 -0.10 -10.02
C THR A 120 -2.02 1.30 -9.40
N ALA A 121 -3.19 1.79 -9.02
CA ALA A 121 -3.32 3.04 -8.25
C ALA A 121 -2.65 2.88 -6.87
N ARG A 122 -2.94 1.79 -6.12
CA ARG A 122 -2.31 1.48 -4.83
C ARG A 122 -0.78 1.33 -4.98
N TRP A 123 -0.32 0.60 -5.99
CA TRP A 123 1.10 0.43 -6.29
C TRP A 123 1.82 1.75 -6.58
N ARG A 124 1.23 2.63 -7.40
CA ARG A 124 1.80 3.95 -7.70
C ARG A 124 1.93 4.80 -6.45
N THR A 125 0.91 4.82 -5.61
CA THR A 125 0.93 5.53 -4.33
C THR A 125 2.01 4.97 -3.40
N ALA A 126 2.16 3.65 -3.32
CA ALA A 126 3.20 3.01 -2.52
C ALA A 126 4.62 3.30 -3.03
N ALA A 127 4.80 3.53 -4.34
CA ALA A 127 6.08 3.89 -4.96
C ALA A 127 6.40 5.39 -4.92
N GLU A 128 5.46 6.24 -4.47
CA GLU A 128 5.68 7.68 -4.36
C GLU A 128 6.82 8.00 -3.38
N SER A 129 7.66 8.95 -3.78
CA SER A 129 8.85 9.30 -3.01
C SER A 129 9.14 10.79 -3.07
N ILE A 130 9.90 11.26 -2.09
CA ILE A 130 10.43 12.63 -2.04
C ILE A 130 11.95 12.59 -1.99
N MET A 131 12.61 13.52 -2.70
CA MET A 131 14.04 13.78 -2.55
C MET A 131 14.25 14.76 -1.41
N VAL A 132 14.95 14.33 -0.39
CA VAL A 132 15.30 15.13 0.79
C VAL A 132 16.76 15.59 0.67
N ALA A 133 16.98 16.90 0.76
CA ALA A 133 18.33 17.44 0.78
C ALA A 133 18.93 17.26 2.17
N LEU A 134 20.08 16.61 2.25
CA LEU A 134 20.89 16.40 3.44
C LEU A 134 22.12 17.33 3.41
N PRO A 135 22.80 17.55 4.54
CA PRO A 135 24.08 18.27 4.54
C PRO A 135 25.16 17.62 3.65
N THR A 136 25.08 16.31 3.44
CA THR A 136 26.06 15.50 2.69
C THR A 136 25.60 15.07 1.30
N GLY A 137 24.42 15.53 0.83
CA GLY A 137 23.87 15.12 -0.46
C GLY A 137 22.34 15.08 -0.49
N THR A 138 21.77 14.15 -1.23
CA THR A 138 20.32 13.94 -1.32
C THR A 138 19.97 12.49 -1.05
N GLN A 139 18.87 12.28 -0.32
CA GLN A 139 18.31 10.95 -0.06
C GLN A 139 16.89 10.85 -0.61
N ARG A 140 16.58 9.73 -1.24
CA ARG A 140 15.22 9.39 -1.63
C ARG A 140 14.53 8.71 -0.45
N LEU A 141 13.37 9.23 -0.05
CA LEU A 141 12.49 8.61 0.93
C LEU A 141 11.17 8.24 0.26
N LEU A 142 10.70 7.01 0.47
CA LEU A 142 9.36 6.60 0.07
C LEU A 142 8.34 7.28 1.00
N LEU A 143 7.27 7.82 0.45
CA LEU A 143 6.29 8.55 1.26
C LEU A 143 5.61 7.64 2.29
N ARG A 144 5.41 6.38 1.96
CA ARG A 144 4.84 5.37 2.85
C ARG A 144 5.70 5.06 4.08
N GLU A 145 7.03 5.30 4.01
CA GLU A 145 7.95 5.06 5.13
C GLU A 145 7.98 6.22 6.11
N ILE A 146 7.51 7.40 5.70
CA ILE A 146 7.50 8.60 6.53
C ILE A 146 6.28 8.61 7.42
N CYS A 147 6.47 8.45 8.73
CA CYS A 147 5.39 8.51 9.72
C CYS A 147 4.91 9.96 9.91
N TYR A 148 5.84 10.88 10.10
CA TYR A 148 5.56 12.30 10.20
C TYR A 148 6.81 13.14 9.92
N ILE A 149 6.63 14.43 9.71
CA ILE A 149 7.69 15.41 9.46
C ILE A 149 7.59 16.48 10.53
N GLU A 150 8.72 16.76 11.18
CA GLU A 150 8.84 17.73 12.28
C GLU A 150 9.69 18.92 11.86
N VAL A 151 9.29 20.11 12.32
CA VAL A 151 10.16 21.29 12.33
C VAL A 151 10.44 21.72 13.76
N GLN A 152 11.70 21.78 14.12
CA GLN A 152 12.19 22.29 15.40
C GLN A 152 13.15 23.48 15.15
N GLY A 153 12.70 24.69 15.42
CA GLY A 153 13.43 25.89 15.00
C GLY A 153 13.51 25.98 13.47
N HIS A 154 14.73 25.80 12.93
CA HIS A 154 15.00 25.79 11.49
C HIS A 154 15.40 24.39 10.98
N LYS A 155 15.30 23.37 11.82
CA LYS A 155 15.65 22.00 11.44
C LYS A 155 14.41 21.26 11.05
N LEU A 156 14.40 20.68 9.86
CA LEU A 156 13.39 19.77 9.38
C LEU A 156 13.86 18.33 9.59
N THR A 157 12.98 17.47 10.10
CA THR A 157 13.29 16.07 10.34
C THR A 157 12.15 15.21 9.81
N TYR A 158 12.49 14.20 9.00
CA TYR A 158 11.57 13.19 8.51
C TYR A 158 11.69 11.97 9.43
N HIS A 159 10.65 11.68 10.20
CA HIS A 159 10.58 10.51 11.07
C HIS A 159 10.01 9.34 10.26
N THR A 160 10.83 8.32 10.06
CA THR A 160 10.47 7.14 9.29
C THR A 160 10.43 5.90 10.18
N GLU A 161 9.88 4.79 9.69
CA GLU A 161 9.90 3.50 10.38
C GLU A 161 11.33 3.01 10.69
N GLN A 162 12.32 3.45 9.91
CA GLN A 162 13.73 3.06 10.05
C GLN A 162 14.55 4.05 10.87
N GLY A 163 13.99 5.19 11.28
CA GLY A 163 14.65 6.22 12.04
C GLY A 163 14.44 7.63 11.50
N ALA A 164 15.09 8.60 12.11
CA ALA A 164 14.94 10.01 11.77
C ALA A 164 15.97 10.44 10.70
N VAL A 165 15.50 11.07 9.64
CA VAL A 165 16.32 11.60 8.55
C VAL A 165 16.28 13.13 8.61
N PRO A 166 17.42 13.81 8.83
CA PRO A 166 17.48 15.27 8.82
C PRO A 166 17.21 15.79 7.41
N GLY A 167 16.53 16.92 7.32
CA GLY A 167 16.25 17.58 6.05
C GLY A 167 16.47 19.09 6.13
N SER A 168 16.44 19.74 4.99
CA SER A 168 16.52 21.18 4.86
C SER A 168 15.26 21.76 4.19
N GLY A 169 14.93 23.00 4.54
CA GLY A 169 13.76 23.70 4.02
C GLY A 169 12.74 24.05 5.11
N THR A 170 11.53 24.41 4.70
CA THR A 170 10.45 24.76 5.62
C THR A 170 9.37 23.69 5.64
N LEU A 171 8.66 23.58 6.75
CA LEU A 171 7.51 22.68 6.84
C LEU A 171 6.40 23.10 5.86
N GLN A 172 6.27 24.39 5.57
CA GLN A 172 5.28 24.92 4.63
C GLN A 172 5.59 24.49 3.18
N ASP A 173 6.85 24.56 2.76
CA ASP A 173 7.24 24.12 1.42
C ASP A 173 7.08 22.60 1.28
N THR A 174 7.39 21.86 2.35
CA THR A 174 7.19 20.42 2.39
C THR A 174 5.69 20.06 2.34
N GLU A 175 4.83 20.74 3.08
CA GLU A 175 3.38 20.61 3.02
C GLU A 175 2.84 20.84 1.59
N ASN A 176 3.30 21.90 0.92
CA ASN A 176 2.91 22.20 -0.46
C ASN A 176 3.34 21.10 -1.44
N ARG A 177 4.55 20.55 -1.30
CA ARG A 177 5.06 19.43 -2.12
C ARG A 177 4.32 18.12 -1.89
N LEU A 178 3.81 17.90 -0.68
CA LEU A 178 3.10 16.69 -0.26
C LEU A 178 1.58 16.85 -0.30
N ARG A 179 1.07 17.96 -0.82
CA ARG A 179 -0.38 18.19 -0.95
C ARG A 179 -1.03 17.10 -1.80
N GLY A 180 -2.12 16.52 -1.28
CA GLY A 180 -2.84 15.42 -1.94
C GLY A 180 -2.15 14.07 -1.86
N LYS A 181 -1.07 13.94 -1.08
CA LYS A 181 -0.29 12.70 -0.90
C LYS A 181 -0.46 12.07 0.50
N GLY A 182 -1.56 12.39 1.16
CA GLY A 182 -1.89 11.79 2.45
C GLY A 182 -1.16 12.39 3.65
N PHE A 183 -0.52 13.55 3.50
CA PHE A 183 0.12 14.27 4.61
C PHE A 183 -0.77 15.41 5.08
N LEU A 184 -1.08 15.42 6.38
CA LEU A 184 -1.97 16.38 7.01
C LEU A 184 -1.24 17.17 8.10
N ARG A 185 -1.46 18.47 8.14
CA ARG A 185 -0.84 19.35 9.14
C ARG A 185 -1.61 19.37 10.44
N CYS A 186 -1.11 18.70 11.50
CA CYS A 186 -1.79 18.65 12.78
C CYS A 186 -1.52 19.88 13.68
N ASN A 187 -0.35 20.53 13.54
CA ASN A 187 -0.01 21.78 14.26
C ASN A 187 1.09 22.57 13.53
N LYS A 188 1.65 23.60 14.20
CA LYS A 188 2.71 24.44 13.60
C LYS A 188 4.02 23.70 13.33
N CYS A 189 4.28 22.59 14.04
CA CYS A 189 5.56 21.86 14.00
C CYS A 189 5.47 20.53 13.27
N TYR A 190 4.28 19.94 13.09
CA TYR A 190 4.13 18.58 12.59
C TYR A 190 3.22 18.47 11.36
N LEU A 191 3.69 17.71 10.39
CA LEU A 191 2.95 17.24 9.22
C LEU A 191 2.93 15.70 9.30
N VAL A 192 1.77 15.09 9.52
CA VAL A 192 1.61 13.65 9.78
C VAL A 192 1.12 12.93 8.53
N ASN A 193 1.64 11.74 8.29
CA ASN A 193 1.13 10.85 7.26
C ASN A 193 -0.10 10.11 7.79
N GLN A 194 -1.24 10.27 7.14
CA GLN A 194 -2.50 9.64 7.54
C GLN A 194 -2.43 8.11 7.61
N GLN A 195 -1.59 7.46 6.79
CA GLN A 195 -1.42 6.01 6.76
C GLN A 195 -0.79 5.46 8.06
N HIS A 196 -0.09 6.34 8.81
CA HIS A 196 0.52 6.00 10.08
C HIS A 196 -0.30 6.43 11.29
N ILE A 197 -1.51 6.97 11.11
CA ILE A 197 -2.41 7.29 12.22
C ILE A 197 -3.13 6.00 12.63
N GLN A 198 -2.81 5.50 13.82
CA GLN A 198 -3.46 4.33 14.40
C GLN A 198 -4.74 4.69 15.13
N GLN A 199 -4.73 5.81 15.88
CA GLN A 199 -5.86 6.25 16.69
C GLN A 199 -5.87 7.76 16.86
N VAL A 200 -7.07 8.34 16.94
CA VAL A 200 -7.31 9.72 17.35
C VAL A 200 -8.09 9.73 18.64
N HIS A 201 -7.51 10.27 19.71
CA HIS A 201 -8.18 10.39 21.00
C HIS A 201 -8.17 11.85 21.47
N GLY A 202 -9.32 12.51 21.40
CA GLY A 202 -9.41 13.93 21.71
C GLY A 202 -8.57 14.80 20.78
N SER A 203 -7.40 15.26 21.22
CA SER A 203 -6.43 16.00 20.42
C SER A 203 -5.13 15.23 20.20
N ASP A 204 -5.05 14.00 20.70
CA ASP A 204 -3.89 13.14 20.58
C ASP A 204 -4.00 12.26 19.33
N LEU A 205 -2.95 12.25 18.53
CA LEU A 205 -2.75 11.33 17.41
C LEU A 205 -1.77 10.26 17.83
N VAL A 206 -2.23 9.03 17.98
CA VAL A 206 -1.36 7.88 18.21
C VAL A 206 -0.96 7.32 16.86
N LEU A 207 0.35 7.19 16.63
CA LEU A 207 0.92 6.68 15.39
C LEU A 207 1.26 5.19 15.49
N THR A 208 1.40 4.54 14.34
CA THR A 208 1.75 3.11 14.23
C THR A 208 3.10 2.76 14.84
N ASN A 209 4.02 3.73 14.93
CA ASN A 209 5.31 3.58 15.62
C ASN A 209 5.25 3.79 17.14
N GLY A 210 4.05 4.00 17.71
CA GLY A 210 3.81 4.21 19.14
C GLY A 210 4.00 5.65 19.63
N GLU A 211 4.40 6.58 18.78
CA GLU A 211 4.54 7.99 19.15
C GLU A 211 3.18 8.69 19.16
N THR A 212 3.08 9.75 19.97
CA THR A 212 1.86 10.55 20.08
C THR A 212 2.13 12.00 19.72
N LEU A 213 1.39 12.52 18.74
CA LEU A 213 1.44 13.91 18.31
C LEU A 213 0.18 14.66 18.78
N GLN A 214 0.29 15.98 18.97
CA GLN A 214 -0.81 16.82 19.38
C GLN A 214 -1.41 17.59 18.21
N ILE A 215 -2.73 17.49 18.01
CA ILE A 215 -3.47 18.39 17.11
C ILE A 215 -3.70 19.71 17.83
N SER A 216 -3.30 20.84 17.23
CA SER A 216 -3.60 22.14 17.81
C SER A 216 -5.10 22.45 17.77
N ARG A 217 -5.60 23.18 18.78
CA ARG A 217 -7.02 23.54 18.89
C ARG A 217 -7.54 24.23 17.62
N LEU A 218 -6.73 25.11 17.03
CA LEU A 218 -7.10 25.87 15.84
C LEU A 218 -7.23 25.00 14.58
N ARG A 219 -6.47 23.91 14.47
CA ARG A 219 -6.47 23.02 13.30
C ARG A 219 -7.35 21.79 13.46
N LYS A 220 -7.85 21.51 14.65
CA LYS A 220 -8.53 20.26 14.96
C LYS A 220 -9.72 19.98 14.03
N LYS A 221 -10.57 20.98 13.80
CA LYS A 221 -11.76 20.81 12.95
C LYS A 221 -11.35 20.49 11.50
N GLU A 222 -10.50 21.32 10.91
CA GLU A 222 -10.00 21.16 9.54
C GLU A 222 -9.28 19.82 9.36
N PHE A 223 -8.39 19.46 10.30
CA PHE A 223 -7.65 18.21 10.30
C PHE A 223 -8.57 16.98 10.29
N LEU A 224 -9.57 16.94 11.16
CA LEU A 224 -10.52 15.82 11.23
C LEU A 224 -11.39 15.71 9.96
N GLU A 225 -11.80 16.85 9.38
CA GLU A 225 -12.55 16.88 8.13
C GLU A 225 -11.70 16.38 6.94
N GLU A 226 -10.41 16.73 6.88
CA GLU A 226 -9.49 16.24 5.87
C GLU A 226 -9.20 14.73 6.03
N LEU A 227 -8.97 14.29 7.27
CA LEU A 227 -8.75 12.89 7.59
C LEU A 227 -9.97 12.04 7.20
N ALA A 228 -11.19 12.48 7.56
CA ALA A 228 -12.42 11.77 7.21
C ALA A 228 -12.65 11.70 5.69
N ARG A 229 -12.34 12.77 4.95
CA ARG A 229 -12.43 12.78 3.48
C ARG A 229 -11.45 11.80 2.81
N SER A 230 -10.27 11.67 3.36
CA SER A 230 -9.22 10.83 2.79
C SER A 230 -9.38 9.34 3.07
N MET A 231 -10.01 8.98 4.20
CA MET A 231 -10.21 7.59 4.62
C MET A 231 -11.56 7.00 4.16
N GLY A 232 -12.36 7.77 3.42
CA GLY A 232 -13.71 7.35 3.04
C GLY A 232 -14.66 7.29 4.25
N ASN A 233 -15.88 6.74 4.05
CA ASN A 233 -16.90 6.64 5.11
C ASN A 233 -16.56 5.63 6.24
N GLU A 234 -15.32 5.20 6.37
CA GLU A 234 -14.91 4.20 7.38
C GLU A 234 -14.63 4.81 8.78
N PHE A 235 -14.61 6.13 8.90
CA PHE A 235 -14.49 6.79 10.21
C PHE A 235 -15.87 7.12 10.80
N VAL A 236 -16.31 6.31 11.74
CA VAL A 236 -17.34 6.68 12.71
C VAL A 236 -16.64 7.43 13.85
N LEU A 237 -16.88 8.72 13.95
CA LEU A 237 -16.47 9.56 15.08
C LEU A 237 -17.36 9.29 16.29
#